data_1605d55c89b1de75c9c3d372ec9f2554
#
_entry.id   1605d55c89b1de75c9c3d372ec9f2554
#
_cell.length_a   1.000
_cell.length_b   1.000
_cell.length_c   1.000
_cell.angle_alpha   90.00
_cell.angle_beta   90.00
_cell.angle_gamma   90.00
#
_symmetry.space_group_name_H-M   'P 1'
#
loop_
_entity.id
_entity.type
_entity.pdbx_description
1 polymer ?
#
loop_
_entity_poly.entity_id
_entity_poly.type
_entity_poly.pdbx_seq_one_letter_code
_entity_poly.pdbx_strand_id
1 'polypeptide(L)'
;MASNDFDHQKLSNRILMGMGLGLVFGVLINLTVADQPWARDFLIDGVLGVVGEIFVRFLSMLVVPLVFVSLITGVSALSDPKKLGRVGGKALALYMLTTAIAIVLALTAAVVVQPGVGASPEQTVERQIAVQPSFAQVLTDMVPRNPVQAMAQGEMLPIIVFAVLIGLSIALSGKPGERIGQFFADFNVVVMRLVGFVMLLAPYGVFALIAVLGATTGLSTFLGVLKYVLLVLFMLILHASLTYSLLLRFIGGLSPRVFFSKMRAVLAFAFSTASSGATIPVTLKTVQQRMGVDNKVSSFTVPLGATINMDGTAIMQGIAAVFIAQYFAVDLSITQYLMIVLMVVIASVGAAGVPGVGLILLAGVLAQVGLPAEGIALILGVDRLLDMTRTAVNVTGDAMVTTVVAKSEGELDLEVFYDEHPQALAAARQRA
;
A
#
# COMPACT_ATOMS: atom_id res chain seq x y z
N MET A 1 -13.43 -12.28 25.53
CA MET A 1 -12.82 -11.05 26.08
C MET A 1 -12.88 -9.99 25.01
N ALA A 2 -13.40 -8.82 25.32
CA ALA A 2 -13.92 -7.83 24.38
C ALA A 2 -12.91 -7.46 23.29
N SER A 3 -13.28 -7.69 22.04
CA SER A 3 -12.68 -7.06 20.87
C SER A 3 -12.92 -5.56 20.99
N ASN A 4 -11.91 -4.83 21.44
CA ASN A 4 -11.84 -3.38 21.19
C ASN A 4 -11.58 -3.24 19.68
N ASP A 5 -12.62 -3.48 18.89
CA ASP A 5 -12.63 -3.12 17.48
C ASP A 5 -12.43 -1.61 17.44
N PHE A 6 -11.23 -1.20 17.05
CA PHE A 6 -11.00 0.15 16.59
C PHE A 6 -12.07 0.42 15.54
N ASP A 7 -13.01 1.29 15.86
CA ASP A 7 -14.07 1.66 14.92
C ASP A 7 -13.42 2.43 13.77
N HIS A 8 -12.87 1.67 12.82
CA HIS A 8 -12.13 2.19 11.67
C HIS A 8 -12.97 3.20 10.87
N GLN A 9 -14.29 3.05 10.89
CA GLN A 9 -15.18 3.97 10.19
C GLN A 9 -15.30 5.31 10.91
N LYS A 10 -15.38 5.29 12.24
CA LYS A 10 -15.35 6.55 13.04
C LYS A 10 -14.01 7.27 12.91
N LEU A 11 -12.90 6.53 12.91
CA LEU A 11 -11.57 7.12 12.73
C LEU A 11 -11.44 7.75 11.33
N SER A 12 -11.90 7.06 10.27
CA SER A 12 -11.95 7.58 8.90
C SER A 12 -12.70 8.89 8.80
N ASN A 13 -13.91 8.93 9.36
CA ASN A 13 -14.73 10.13 9.33
C ASN A 13 -14.07 11.30 10.07
N ARG A 14 -13.39 11.03 11.18
CA ARG A 14 -12.60 12.06 11.92
C ARG A 14 -11.42 12.57 11.11
N ILE A 15 -10.70 11.71 10.38
CA ILE A 15 -9.60 12.12 9.50
C ILE A 15 -10.13 13.00 8.36
N LEU A 16 -11.20 12.58 7.68
CA LEU A 16 -11.84 13.38 6.61
C LEU A 16 -12.36 14.73 7.13
N MET A 17 -12.95 14.74 8.33
CA MET A 17 -13.38 15.98 8.98
C MET A 17 -12.18 16.88 9.33
N GLY A 18 -11.11 16.30 9.90
CA GLY A 18 -9.86 17.01 10.18
C GLY A 18 -9.25 17.62 8.91
N MET A 19 -9.26 16.88 7.80
CA MET A 19 -8.82 17.37 6.49
C MET A 19 -9.66 18.56 6.01
N GLY A 20 -10.99 18.42 6.00
CA GLY A 20 -11.90 19.50 5.55
C GLY A 20 -11.76 20.76 6.41
N LEU A 21 -11.76 20.60 7.73
CA LEU A 21 -11.58 21.72 8.65
C LEU A 21 -10.18 22.34 8.54
N GLY A 22 -9.12 21.54 8.37
CA GLY A 22 -7.76 22.01 8.14
C GLY A 22 -7.63 22.84 6.88
N LEU A 23 -8.23 22.38 5.77
CA LEU A 23 -8.25 23.15 4.52
C LEU A 23 -8.96 24.49 4.66
N VAL A 24 -10.17 24.50 5.22
CA VAL A 24 -10.94 25.74 5.43
C VAL A 24 -10.15 26.68 6.35
N PHE A 25 -9.61 26.18 7.46
CA PHE A 25 -8.83 26.97 8.40
C PHE A 25 -7.56 27.54 7.77
N GLY A 26 -6.80 26.72 7.01
CA GLY A 26 -5.61 27.16 6.30
C GLY A 26 -5.89 28.24 5.26
N VAL A 27 -6.92 28.04 4.44
CA VAL A 27 -7.35 29.05 3.44
C VAL A 27 -7.80 30.35 4.12
N LEU A 28 -8.52 30.28 5.24
CA LEU A 28 -8.89 31.47 6.00
C LEU A 28 -7.65 32.20 6.54
N ILE A 29 -6.66 31.50 7.07
CA ILE A 29 -5.37 32.09 7.50
C ILE A 29 -4.71 32.78 6.28
N ASN A 30 -4.63 32.09 5.15
CA ASN A 30 -4.02 32.63 3.91
C ASN A 30 -4.67 33.95 3.49
N LEU A 31 -6.01 34.00 3.51
CA LEU A 31 -6.77 35.18 3.05
C LEU A 31 -6.79 36.35 4.05
N THR A 32 -6.51 36.09 5.33
CA THR A 32 -6.71 37.09 6.39
C THR A 32 -5.44 37.57 7.05
N VAL A 33 -4.56 36.63 7.45
CA VAL A 33 -3.43 36.94 8.36
C VAL A 33 -2.10 36.30 7.96
N ALA A 34 -1.99 35.63 6.82
CA ALA A 34 -0.77 34.90 6.42
C ALA A 34 0.48 35.82 6.34
N ASP A 35 0.31 37.08 5.98
CA ASP A 35 1.39 38.07 5.88
C ASP A 35 1.82 38.64 7.24
N GLN A 36 1.08 38.35 8.32
CA GLN A 36 1.42 38.83 9.66
C GLN A 36 2.50 37.95 10.29
N PRO A 37 3.62 38.52 10.79
CA PRO A 37 4.72 37.74 11.38
C PRO A 37 4.25 36.81 12.50
N TRP A 38 3.37 37.24 13.38
CA TRP A 38 2.85 36.42 14.46
C TRP A 38 2.05 35.20 13.96
N ALA A 39 1.29 35.37 12.88
CA ALA A 39 0.51 34.27 12.32
C ALA A 39 1.45 33.23 11.65
N ARG A 40 2.49 33.69 10.99
CA ARG A 40 3.48 32.82 10.37
C ARG A 40 4.33 32.12 11.44
N ASP A 41 4.98 32.85 12.34
CA ASP A 41 5.96 32.28 13.27
C ASP A 41 5.31 31.47 14.39
N PHE A 42 4.18 31.95 14.95
CA PHE A 42 3.53 31.29 16.09
C PHE A 42 2.47 30.27 15.65
N LEU A 43 1.59 30.60 14.70
CA LEU A 43 0.45 29.76 14.37
C LEU A 43 0.82 28.71 13.28
N ILE A 44 1.40 29.16 12.14
CA ILE A 44 1.68 28.28 10.99
C ILE A 44 2.90 27.42 11.29
N ASP A 45 4.06 28.03 11.49
CA ASP A 45 5.32 27.30 11.69
C ASP A 45 5.45 26.77 13.13
N GLY A 46 4.89 27.47 14.12
CA GLY A 46 4.88 27.08 15.51
C GLY A 46 3.86 25.97 15.79
N VAL A 47 2.60 26.33 16.08
CA VAL A 47 1.61 25.34 16.57
C VAL A 47 1.27 24.29 15.52
N LEU A 48 0.84 24.71 14.33
CA LEU A 48 0.41 23.79 13.28
C LEU A 48 1.60 22.98 12.71
N GLY A 49 2.71 23.67 12.44
CA GLY A 49 3.92 23.02 11.92
C GLY A 49 4.44 21.94 12.87
N VAL A 50 4.56 22.27 14.17
CA VAL A 50 5.03 21.30 15.18
C VAL A 50 4.09 20.10 15.32
N VAL A 51 2.76 20.30 15.36
CA VAL A 51 1.80 19.18 15.43
C VAL A 51 1.89 18.29 14.19
N GLY A 52 1.97 18.89 13.01
CA GLY A 52 2.13 18.17 11.76
C GLY A 52 3.45 17.40 11.69
N GLU A 53 4.56 18.02 12.07
CA GLU A 53 5.89 17.39 12.09
C GLU A 53 5.97 16.23 13.08
N ILE A 54 5.43 16.38 14.29
CA ILE A 54 5.35 15.29 15.28
C ILE A 54 4.61 14.10 14.67
N PHE A 55 3.50 14.31 13.97
CA PHE A 55 2.75 13.23 13.35
C PHE A 55 3.56 12.53 12.24
N VAL A 56 4.24 13.28 11.37
CA VAL A 56 5.13 12.72 10.34
C VAL A 56 6.28 11.93 10.97
N ARG A 57 6.87 12.41 12.06
CA ARG A 57 7.92 11.68 12.80
C ARG A 57 7.40 10.38 13.40
N PHE A 58 6.18 10.36 13.96
CA PHE A 58 5.55 9.11 14.41
C PHE A 58 5.33 8.12 13.27
N LEU A 59 4.89 8.57 12.09
CA LEU A 59 4.77 7.71 10.91
C LEU A 59 6.14 7.14 10.51
N SER A 60 7.16 7.98 10.42
CA SER A 60 8.52 7.57 10.04
C SER A 60 9.13 6.58 11.04
N MET A 61 8.87 6.74 12.35
CA MET A 61 9.31 5.83 13.41
C MET A 61 8.77 4.40 13.21
N LEU A 62 7.57 4.27 12.62
CA LEU A 62 6.94 2.97 12.39
C LEU A 62 7.55 2.19 11.22
N VAL A 63 8.24 2.86 10.28
CA VAL A 63 8.68 2.26 9.01
C VAL A 63 9.54 1.02 9.25
N VAL A 64 10.63 1.16 10.00
CA VAL A 64 11.59 0.07 10.22
C VAL A 64 10.96 -1.13 10.96
N PRO A 65 10.31 -0.94 12.14
CA PRO A 65 9.70 -2.06 12.85
C PRO A 65 8.61 -2.76 12.03
N LEU A 66 7.77 -1.98 11.35
CA LEU A 66 6.67 -2.52 10.55
C LEU A 66 7.19 -3.36 9.39
N VAL A 67 8.09 -2.80 8.57
CA VAL A 67 8.66 -3.49 7.41
C VAL A 67 9.39 -4.76 7.85
N PHE A 68 10.27 -4.66 8.84
CA PHE A 68 11.07 -5.78 9.31
C PHE A 68 10.19 -6.94 9.81
N VAL A 69 9.29 -6.66 10.75
CA VAL A 69 8.45 -7.69 11.38
C VAL A 69 7.42 -8.27 10.41
N SER A 70 6.77 -7.41 9.61
CA SER A 70 5.75 -7.87 8.66
C SER A 70 6.34 -8.71 7.54
N LEU A 71 7.53 -8.35 7.02
CA LEU A 71 8.23 -9.16 6.01
C LEU A 71 8.64 -10.52 6.56
N ILE A 72 9.24 -10.58 7.76
CA ILE A 72 9.59 -11.85 8.38
C ILE A 72 8.34 -12.71 8.53
N THR A 73 7.25 -12.15 9.06
CA THR A 73 5.99 -12.87 9.27
C THR A 73 5.42 -13.36 7.94
N GLY A 74 5.38 -12.50 6.92
CA GLY A 74 4.88 -12.85 5.58
C GLY A 74 5.69 -13.95 4.92
N VAL A 75 7.01 -13.82 4.91
CA VAL A 75 7.92 -14.81 4.29
C VAL A 75 7.95 -16.12 5.07
N SER A 76 7.97 -16.08 6.41
CA SER A 76 7.95 -17.29 7.24
C SER A 76 6.65 -18.09 7.14
N ALA A 77 5.53 -17.43 6.86
CA ALA A 77 4.25 -18.09 6.60
C ALA A 77 4.25 -18.96 5.32
N LEU A 78 5.20 -18.70 4.39
CA LEU A 78 5.42 -19.49 3.18
C LEU A 78 6.09 -20.85 3.47
N SER A 79 6.31 -21.20 4.72
CA SER A 79 7.19 -22.29 5.16
C SER A 79 6.62 -23.69 5.10
N ASP A 80 5.37 -23.91 4.70
CA ASP A 80 4.86 -25.25 4.48
C ASP A 80 5.26 -25.77 3.09
N PRO A 81 6.32 -26.64 2.96
CA PRO A 81 6.79 -27.12 1.66
C PRO A 81 5.72 -27.88 0.88
N LYS A 82 4.72 -28.44 1.54
CA LYS A 82 3.59 -29.16 0.91
C LYS A 82 2.55 -28.18 0.35
N LYS A 83 2.36 -27.03 1.00
CA LYS A 83 1.44 -25.96 0.54
C LYS A 83 2.13 -24.98 -0.41
N LEU A 84 3.46 -24.80 -0.25
CA LEU A 84 4.27 -23.94 -1.10
C LEU A 84 4.52 -24.50 -2.50
N GLY A 85 4.20 -25.76 -2.75
CA GLY A 85 4.40 -26.41 -4.03
C GLY A 85 3.99 -25.57 -5.24
N ARG A 86 3.42 -26.19 -6.21
CA ARG A 86 3.05 -25.58 -7.51
C ARG A 86 2.03 -24.43 -7.38
N VAL A 87 1.05 -24.54 -6.43
CA VAL A 87 0.01 -23.53 -6.20
C VAL A 87 0.62 -22.23 -5.65
N GLY A 88 1.44 -22.34 -4.60
CA GLY A 88 2.09 -21.18 -3.98
C GLY A 88 3.07 -20.48 -4.91
N GLY A 89 3.88 -21.25 -5.65
CA GLY A 89 4.81 -20.70 -6.62
C GLY A 89 4.10 -19.93 -7.74
N LYS A 90 3.00 -20.49 -8.28
CA LYS A 90 2.18 -19.80 -9.29
C LYS A 90 1.52 -18.53 -8.76
N ALA A 91 0.95 -18.59 -7.54
CA ALA A 91 0.31 -17.45 -6.91
C ALA A 91 1.34 -16.32 -6.67
N LEU A 92 2.48 -16.64 -6.07
CA LEU A 92 3.55 -15.67 -5.82
C LEU A 92 4.06 -15.03 -7.11
N ALA A 93 4.31 -15.85 -8.15
CA ALA A 93 4.77 -15.32 -9.45
C ALA A 93 3.75 -14.36 -10.08
N LEU A 94 2.45 -14.68 -10.00
CA LEU A 94 1.39 -13.81 -10.52
C LEU A 94 1.26 -12.52 -9.68
N TYR A 95 1.34 -12.58 -8.35
CA TYR A 95 1.33 -11.39 -7.48
C TYR A 95 2.51 -10.46 -7.79
N MET A 96 3.72 -11.02 -7.92
CA MET A 96 4.90 -10.22 -8.29
C MET A 96 4.76 -9.61 -9.68
N LEU A 97 4.21 -10.35 -10.63
CA LEU A 97 3.97 -9.88 -12.00
C LEU A 97 2.95 -8.73 -12.02
N THR A 98 1.81 -8.87 -11.33
CA THR A 98 0.78 -7.82 -11.30
C THR A 98 1.28 -6.56 -10.63
N THR A 99 2.02 -6.69 -9.51
CA THR A 99 2.62 -5.56 -8.81
C THR A 99 3.69 -4.87 -9.66
N ALA A 100 4.54 -5.63 -10.38
CA ALA A 100 5.52 -5.05 -11.29
C ALA A 100 4.86 -4.30 -12.46
N ILE A 101 3.79 -4.85 -13.04
CA ILE A 101 3.00 -4.15 -14.06
C ILE A 101 2.37 -2.88 -13.49
N ALA A 102 1.79 -2.96 -12.30
CA ALA A 102 1.13 -1.84 -11.62
C ALA A 102 2.08 -0.66 -11.42
N ILE A 103 3.27 -0.92 -10.86
CA ILE A 103 4.25 0.15 -10.58
C ILE A 103 4.83 0.75 -11.85
N VAL A 104 5.15 -0.06 -12.87
CA VAL A 104 5.70 0.44 -14.14
C VAL A 104 4.68 1.32 -14.86
N LEU A 105 3.41 0.89 -14.94
CA LEU A 105 2.34 1.69 -15.52
C LEU A 105 2.12 3.00 -14.75
N ALA A 106 2.16 2.93 -13.42
CA ALA A 106 1.98 4.09 -12.55
C ALA A 106 3.10 5.13 -12.73
N LEU A 107 4.36 4.70 -12.73
CA LEU A 107 5.51 5.58 -12.97
C LEU A 107 5.45 6.21 -14.37
N THR A 108 5.15 5.40 -15.39
CA THR A 108 5.03 5.89 -16.77
C THR A 108 3.93 6.96 -16.87
N ALA A 109 2.77 6.70 -16.29
CA ALA A 109 1.66 7.65 -16.29
C ALA A 109 2.02 8.95 -15.54
N ALA A 110 2.70 8.85 -14.39
CA ALA A 110 3.11 10.02 -13.62
C ALA A 110 4.17 10.88 -14.33
N VAL A 111 5.10 10.25 -15.06
CA VAL A 111 6.09 10.96 -15.88
C VAL A 111 5.42 11.68 -17.06
N VAL A 112 4.41 11.07 -17.69
CA VAL A 112 3.69 11.66 -18.83
C VAL A 112 2.74 12.79 -18.39
N VAL A 113 1.97 12.57 -17.33
CA VAL A 113 0.96 13.53 -16.85
C VAL A 113 1.56 14.67 -16.06
N GLN A 114 2.71 14.46 -15.44
CA GLN A 114 3.44 15.46 -14.66
C GLN A 114 2.58 16.16 -13.59
N PRO A 115 1.98 15.41 -12.64
CA PRO A 115 1.01 15.97 -11.71
C PRO A 115 1.59 17.01 -10.74
N GLY A 116 2.91 16.97 -10.45
CA GLY A 116 3.59 17.87 -9.53
C GLY A 116 4.20 19.12 -10.18
N VAL A 117 4.27 19.16 -11.52
CA VAL A 117 4.85 20.31 -12.23
C VAL A 117 3.93 21.52 -12.11
N GLY A 118 4.53 22.67 -11.70
CA GLY A 118 3.80 23.92 -11.47
C GLY A 118 3.03 23.96 -10.14
N ALA A 119 3.17 22.94 -9.30
CA ALA A 119 2.59 22.93 -7.95
C ALA A 119 3.56 23.47 -6.87
N SER A 120 4.81 23.73 -7.22
CA SER A 120 5.85 24.22 -6.29
C SER A 120 5.54 25.60 -5.75
N PRO A 121 5.83 25.89 -4.48
CA PRO A 121 6.04 27.26 -4.02
C PRO A 121 7.28 27.83 -4.70
N GLU A 122 7.31 29.13 -4.96
CA GLU A 122 8.40 29.83 -5.68
C GLU A 122 9.80 29.77 -5.01
N GLN A 123 9.94 29.05 -3.90
CA GLN A 123 11.22 28.86 -3.23
C GLN A 123 11.88 27.57 -3.70
N THR A 124 12.75 27.69 -4.66
CA THR A 124 13.78 26.68 -4.97
C THR A 124 14.72 26.56 -3.78
N VAL A 125 14.55 25.53 -2.98
CA VAL A 125 15.58 25.13 -2.02
C VAL A 125 16.71 24.51 -2.85
N GLU A 126 17.84 25.20 -2.99
CA GLU A 126 19.07 24.60 -3.52
C GLU A 126 19.45 23.42 -2.61
N ARG A 127 18.97 22.24 -2.95
CA ARG A 127 19.45 21.01 -2.33
C ARG A 127 20.62 20.48 -3.13
N GLN A 128 21.75 20.27 -2.44
CA GLN A 128 22.88 19.54 -2.99
C GLN A 128 22.38 18.16 -3.45
N ILE A 129 22.41 17.92 -4.75
CA ILE A 129 22.09 16.62 -5.34
C ILE A 129 23.17 15.67 -4.84
N ALA A 130 22.83 14.75 -3.96
CA ALA A 130 23.73 13.69 -3.52
C ALA A 130 24.19 12.90 -4.75
N VAL A 131 25.47 12.57 -4.79
CA VAL A 131 26.07 11.77 -5.87
C VAL A 131 25.29 10.46 -5.96
N GLN A 132 24.66 10.23 -7.12
CA GLN A 132 23.79 9.07 -7.31
C GLN A 132 24.62 7.79 -7.38
N PRO A 133 24.31 6.76 -6.58
CA PRO A 133 25.02 5.48 -6.68
C PRO A 133 24.75 4.83 -8.04
N SER A 134 25.73 4.13 -8.57
CA SER A 134 25.54 3.30 -9.76
C SER A 134 24.59 2.13 -9.47
N PHE A 135 23.92 1.60 -10.50
CA PHE A 135 23.04 0.44 -10.32
C PHE A 135 23.79 -0.77 -9.70
N ALA A 136 25.06 -0.99 -10.10
CA ALA A 136 25.89 -2.03 -9.50
C ALA A 136 26.14 -1.80 -8.00
N GLN A 137 26.32 -0.55 -7.59
CA GLN A 137 26.50 -0.18 -6.19
C GLN A 137 25.23 -0.41 -5.39
N VAL A 138 24.05 -0.07 -5.96
CA VAL A 138 22.74 -0.36 -5.34
C VAL A 138 22.58 -1.87 -5.09
N LEU A 139 22.90 -2.71 -6.09
CA LEU A 139 22.81 -4.17 -5.94
C LEU A 139 23.77 -4.71 -4.85
N THR A 140 24.95 -4.13 -4.74
CA THR A 140 25.92 -4.50 -3.70
C THR A 140 25.43 -4.08 -2.32
N ASP A 141 24.93 -2.85 -2.22
CA ASP A 141 24.46 -2.25 -0.95
C ASP A 141 23.12 -2.84 -0.47
N MET A 142 22.42 -3.59 -1.33
CA MET A 142 21.24 -4.38 -0.91
C MET A 142 21.57 -5.39 0.20
N VAL A 143 22.80 -5.89 0.25
CA VAL A 143 23.23 -6.85 1.29
C VAL A 143 23.89 -6.07 2.41
N PRO A 144 23.27 -5.95 3.61
CA PRO A 144 23.82 -5.17 4.70
C PRO A 144 25.09 -5.82 5.27
N ARG A 145 26.15 -5.03 5.42
CA ARG A 145 27.34 -5.48 6.19
C ARG A 145 27.00 -5.63 7.67
N ASN A 146 26.13 -4.77 8.17
CA ASN A 146 25.59 -4.81 9.52
C ASN A 146 24.09 -4.48 9.50
N PRO A 147 23.21 -5.48 9.69
CA PRO A 147 21.77 -5.27 9.63
C PRO A 147 21.23 -4.35 10.73
N VAL A 148 21.86 -4.32 11.91
CA VAL A 148 21.46 -3.43 13.01
C VAL A 148 21.77 -1.98 12.67
N GLN A 149 22.92 -1.73 12.03
CA GLN A 149 23.28 -0.42 11.54
C GLN A 149 22.31 0.06 10.45
N ALA A 150 21.97 -0.81 9.49
CA ALA A 150 20.99 -0.51 8.45
C ALA A 150 19.62 -0.12 9.05
N MET A 151 19.19 -0.85 10.10
CA MET A 151 17.95 -0.52 10.83
C MET A 151 18.06 0.84 11.54
N ALA A 152 19.19 1.14 12.19
CA ALA A 152 19.40 2.41 12.89
C ALA A 152 19.46 3.61 11.93
N GLN A 153 19.95 3.40 10.71
CA GLN A 153 20.03 4.42 9.66
C GLN A 153 18.78 4.50 8.78
N GLY A 154 17.86 3.53 8.91
CA GLY A 154 16.64 3.48 8.10
C GLY A 154 16.89 3.10 6.63
N GLU A 155 17.97 2.38 6.34
CA GLU A 155 18.31 1.92 4.99
C GLU A 155 17.38 0.78 4.57
N MET A 156 16.29 1.14 3.92
CA MET A 156 15.15 0.21 3.71
C MET A 156 15.51 -1.00 2.88
N LEU A 157 16.28 -0.84 1.79
CA LEU A 157 16.60 -1.96 0.90
C LEU A 157 17.43 -3.06 1.61
N PRO A 158 18.51 -2.76 2.34
CA PRO A 158 19.21 -3.71 3.18
C PRO A 158 18.32 -4.36 4.28
N ILE A 159 17.44 -3.57 4.91
CA ILE A 159 16.50 -4.08 5.93
C ILE A 159 15.56 -5.13 5.31
N ILE A 160 14.99 -4.84 4.13
CA ILE A 160 14.10 -5.74 3.41
C ILE A 160 14.80 -7.04 3.06
N VAL A 161 16.01 -6.98 2.47
CA VAL A 161 16.78 -8.17 2.11
C VAL A 161 17.08 -9.02 3.34
N PHE A 162 17.51 -8.40 4.44
CA PHE A 162 17.78 -9.12 5.68
C PHE A 162 16.52 -9.76 6.28
N ALA A 163 15.38 -9.05 6.28
CA ALA A 163 14.12 -9.57 6.76
C ALA A 163 13.63 -10.78 5.94
N VAL A 164 13.76 -10.73 4.61
CA VAL A 164 13.45 -11.85 3.72
C VAL A 164 14.33 -13.06 4.02
N LEU A 165 15.64 -12.87 4.18
CA LEU A 165 16.58 -13.95 4.53
C LEU A 165 16.26 -14.58 5.89
N ILE A 166 15.92 -13.78 6.90
CA ILE A 166 15.46 -14.28 8.21
C ILE A 166 14.15 -15.05 8.05
N GLY A 167 13.17 -14.54 7.35
CA GLY A 167 11.90 -15.21 7.11
C GLY A 167 12.08 -16.57 6.43
N LEU A 168 12.93 -16.64 5.38
CA LEU A 168 13.29 -17.90 4.71
C LEU A 168 14.03 -18.87 5.66
N SER A 169 14.95 -18.36 6.46
CA SER A 169 15.68 -19.19 7.45
C SER A 169 14.73 -19.79 8.48
N ILE A 170 13.78 -19.01 8.98
CA ILE A 170 12.71 -19.47 9.88
C ILE A 170 11.91 -20.58 9.18
N ALA A 171 11.49 -20.32 7.95
CA ALA A 171 10.72 -21.24 7.12
C ALA A 171 11.39 -22.63 6.99
N LEU A 172 12.71 -22.66 6.83
CA LEU A 172 13.49 -23.86 6.56
C LEU A 172 14.02 -24.55 7.82
N SER A 173 13.84 -23.96 9.02
CA SER A 173 14.44 -24.45 10.27
C SER A 173 13.60 -25.51 11.03
N GLY A 174 12.47 -25.97 10.48
CA GLY A 174 11.60 -26.97 11.14
C GLY A 174 11.08 -26.50 12.51
N LYS A 175 11.10 -27.38 13.54
CA LYS A 175 10.55 -27.06 14.87
C LYS A 175 11.11 -25.77 15.54
N PRO A 176 12.42 -25.47 15.50
CA PRO A 176 12.91 -24.17 15.95
C PRO A 176 12.30 -23.02 15.17
N GLY A 177 12.19 -23.15 13.85
CA GLY A 177 11.59 -22.16 12.96
C GLY A 177 10.11 -21.88 13.28
N GLU A 178 9.33 -22.93 13.57
CA GLU A 178 7.91 -22.78 13.97
C GLU A 178 7.76 -21.88 15.20
N ARG A 179 8.62 -22.09 16.23
CA ARG A 179 8.58 -21.26 17.45
C ARG A 179 8.99 -19.81 17.21
N ILE A 180 10.06 -19.60 16.42
CA ILE A 180 10.51 -18.25 16.09
C ILE A 180 9.48 -17.56 15.16
N GLY A 181 8.90 -18.28 14.20
CA GLY A 181 7.83 -17.77 13.34
C GLY A 181 6.61 -17.32 14.15
N GLN A 182 6.19 -18.10 15.15
CA GLN A 182 5.11 -17.72 16.06
C GLN A 182 5.47 -16.45 16.86
N PHE A 183 6.71 -16.35 17.37
CA PHE A 183 7.17 -15.13 18.03
C PHE A 183 7.04 -13.89 17.13
N PHE A 184 7.45 -13.97 15.86
CA PHE A 184 7.31 -12.85 14.93
C PHE A 184 5.84 -12.58 14.58
N ALA A 185 4.99 -13.59 14.48
CA ALA A 185 3.55 -13.42 14.28
C ALA A 185 2.91 -12.65 15.46
N ASP A 186 3.24 -13.03 16.70
CA ASP A 186 2.78 -12.35 17.91
C ASP A 186 3.35 -10.93 18.00
N PHE A 187 4.63 -10.75 17.66
CA PHE A 187 5.26 -9.43 17.64
C PHE A 187 4.67 -8.52 16.57
N ASN A 188 4.28 -9.08 15.42
CA ASN A 188 3.56 -8.32 14.39
C ASN A 188 2.22 -7.77 14.92
N VAL A 189 1.50 -8.52 15.76
CA VAL A 189 0.28 -8.02 16.42
C VAL A 189 0.59 -6.81 17.32
N VAL A 190 1.72 -6.84 18.04
CA VAL A 190 2.16 -5.71 18.88
C VAL A 190 2.53 -4.49 18.02
N VAL A 191 3.28 -4.68 16.95
CA VAL A 191 3.64 -3.60 16.00
C VAL A 191 2.37 -3.01 15.36
N MET A 192 1.42 -3.84 14.97
CA MET A 192 0.13 -3.38 14.43
C MET A 192 -0.69 -2.57 15.46
N ARG A 193 -0.61 -2.93 16.76
CA ARG A 193 -1.23 -2.13 17.82
C ARG A 193 -0.55 -0.76 17.95
N LEU A 194 0.78 -0.71 17.81
CA LEU A 194 1.54 0.55 17.81
C LEU A 194 1.13 1.44 16.62
N VAL A 195 0.98 0.86 15.42
CA VAL A 195 0.42 1.58 14.25
C VAL A 195 -0.96 2.15 14.60
N GLY A 196 -1.83 1.35 15.23
CA GLY A 196 -3.15 1.80 15.67
C GLY A 196 -3.09 3.04 16.59
N PHE A 197 -2.17 3.08 17.55
CA PHE A 197 -1.99 4.24 18.43
C PHE A 197 -1.56 5.49 17.68
N VAL A 198 -0.63 5.37 16.73
CA VAL A 198 -0.21 6.50 15.89
C VAL A 198 -1.36 6.98 15.01
N MET A 199 -2.15 6.06 14.46
CA MET A 199 -3.31 6.40 13.62
C MET A 199 -4.42 7.12 14.40
N LEU A 200 -4.52 7.00 15.72
CA LEU A 200 -5.42 7.84 16.54
C LEU A 200 -5.05 9.33 16.52
N LEU A 201 -3.78 9.64 16.27
CA LEU A 201 -3.31 11.04 16.13
C LEU A 201 -3.58 11.61 14.73
N ALA A 202 -3.89 10.75 13.75
CA ALA A 202 -4.05 11.14 12.35
C ALA A 202 -5.06 12.29 12.14
N PRO A 203 -6.25 12.36 12.78
CA PRO A 203 -7.16 13.48 12.59
C PRO A 203 -6.53 14.84 12.90
N TYR A 204 -5.71 14.91 13.94
CA TYR A 204 -5.04 16.14 14.37
C TYR A 204 -3.82 16.46 13.51
N GLY A 205 -3.00 15.44 13.20
CA GLY A 205 -1.85 15.60 12.32
C GLY A 205 -2.26 16.02 10.91
N VAL A 206 -3.29 15.38 10.35
CA VAL A 206 -3.84 15.73 9.03
C VAL A 206 -4.44 17.12 9.03
N PHE A 207 -5.22 17.50 10.08
CA PHE A 207 -5.72 18.86 10.22
C PHE A 207 -4.57 19.88 10.17
N ALA A 208 -3.52 19.68 10.98
CA ALA A 208 -2.40 20.60 11.07
C ALA A 208 -1.64 20.72 9.74
N LEU A 209 -1.30 19.59 9.09
CA LEU A 209 -0.57 19.57 7.82
C LEU A 209 -1.35 20.22 6.70
N ILE A 210 -2.65 19.95 6.60
CA ILE A 210 -3.51 20.55 5.57
C ILE A 210 -3.77 22.03 5.87
N ALA A 211 -3.84 22.43 7.14
CA ALA A 211 -3.95 23.84 7.50
C ALA A 211 -2.68 24.62 7.14
N VAL A 212 -1.48 24.07 7.41
CA VAL A 212 -0.21 24.67 6.95
C VAL A 212 -0.19 24.76 5.43
N LEU A 213 -0.54 23.68 4.73
CA LEU A 213 -0.61 23.67 3.28
C LEU A 213 -1.55 24.77 2.76
N GLY A 214 -2.78 24.83 3.26
CA GLY A 214 -3.76 25.85 2.86
C GLY A 214 -3.34 27.29 3.18
N ALA A 215 -2.57 27.48 4.27
CA ALA A 215 -2.08 28.80 4.71
C ALA A 215 -0.87 29.28 3.89
N THR A 216 -0.03 28.38 3.41
CA THR A 216 1.26 28.71 2.77
C THR A 216 1.27 28.52 1.26
N THR A 217 0.34 27.74 0.70
CA THR A 217 0.35 27.40 -0.71
C THR A 217 -0.84 27.99 -1.45
N GLY A 218 -0.58 28.41 -2.69
CA GLY A 218 -1.61 28.95 -3.55
C GLY A 218 -2.46 27.87 -4.26
N LEU A 219 -3.37 28.32 -5.10
CA LEU A 219 -4.26 27.49 -5.93
C LEU A 219 -3.49 26.45 -6.78
N SER A 220 -2.26 26.75 -7.18
CA SER A 220 -1.40 25.86 -7.98
C SER A 220 -1.11 24.53 -7.30
N THR A 221 -0.76 24.55 -6.00
CA THR A 221 -0.51 23.33 -5.23
C THR A 221 -1.76 22.47 -5.07
N PHE A 222 -2.90 23.13 -4.79
CA PHE A 222 -4.19 22.42 -4.73
C PHE A 222 -4.53 21.72 -6.04
N LEU A 223 -4.31 22.37 -7.18
CA LEU A 223 -4.51 21.78 -8.51
C LEU A 223 -3.54 20.62 -8.76
N GLY A 224 -2.29 20.70 -8.27
CA GLY A 224 -1.32 19.61 -8.34
C GLY A 224 -1.78 18.38 -7.54
N VAL A 225 -2.24 18.57 -6.31
CA VAL A 225 -2.80 17.49 -5.47
C VAL A 225 -4.05 16.89 -6.12
N LEU A 226 -4.92 17.70 -6.72
CA LEU A 226 -6.09 17.21 -7.44
C LEU A 226 -5.69 16.37 -8.67
N LYS A 227 -4.72 16.81 -9.47
CA LYS A 227 -4.16 16.01 -10.58
C LYS A 227 -3.59 14.68 -10.10
N TYR A 228 -2.86 14.69 -8.98
CA TYR A 228 -2.33 13.48 -8.34
C TYR A 228 -3.48 12.51 -7.99
N VAL A 229 -4.52 12.98 -7.29
CA VAL A 229 -5.67 12.15 -6.89
C VAL A 229 -6.36 11.53 -8.10
N LEU A 230 -6.67 12.35 -9.11
CA LEU A 230 -7.33 11.88 -10.32
C LEU A 230 -6.48 10.87 -11.08
N LEU A 231 -5.17 11.08 -11.16
CA LEU A 231 -4.25 10.15 -11.80
C LEU A 231 -4.20 8.81 -11.05
N VAL A 232 -4.10 8.83 -9.71
CA VAL A 232 -4.11 7.60 -8.90
C VAL A 232 -5.42 6.84 -9.10
N LEU A 233 -6.57 7.49 -9.00
CA LEU A 233 -7.87 6.85 -9.20
C LEU A 233 -8.01 6.27 -10.61
N PHE A 234 -7.59 7.02 -11.62
CA PHE A 234 -7.60 6.55 -13.01
C PHE A 234 -6.74 5.30 -13.18
N MET A 235 -5.51 5.30 -12.64
CA MET A 235 -4.58 4.17 -12.76
C MET A 235 -5.05 2.95 -11.96
N LEU A 236 -5.69 3.13 -10.81
CA LEU A 236 -6.32 2.04 -10.05
C LEU A 236 -7.44 1.38 -10.86
N ILE A 237 -8.32 2.17 -11.45
CA ILE A 237 -9.42 1.67 -12.29
C ILE A 237 -8.86 1.00 -13.55
N LEU A 238 -7.88 1.63 -14.20
CA LEU A 238 -7.24 1.07 -15.40
C LEU A 238 -6.58 -0.27 -15.10
N HIS A 239 -5.80 -0.37 -14.03
CA HIS A 239 -5.12 -1.61 -13.65
C HIS A 239 -6.12 -2.73 -13.35
N ALA A 240 -7.15 -2.45 -12.53
CA ALA A 240 -8.18 -3.44 -12.22
C ALA A 240 -8.98 -3.86 -13.46
N SER A 241 -9.38 -2.91 -14.32
CA SER A 241 -10.21 -3.21 -15.49
C SER A 241 -9.42 -3.81 -16.65
N LEU A 242 -8.21 -3.34 -16.91
CA LEU A 242 -7.39 -3.80 -18.05
C LEU A 242 -6.47 -4.94 -17.67
N THR A 243 -5.56 -4.76 -16.70
CA THR A 243 -4.54 -5.76 -16.36
C THR A 243 -5.17 -7.06 -15.87
N TYR A 244 -6.09 -6.97 -14.89
CA TYR A 244 -6.75 -8.18 -14.38
C TYR A 244 -7.66 -8.83 -15.43
N SER A 245 -8.32 -8.04 -16.29
CA SER A 245 -9.11 -8.60 -17.37
C SER A 245 -8.27 -9.35 -18.41
N LEU A 246 -7.10 -8.80 -18.76
CA LEU A 246 -6.17 -9.48 -19.68
C LEU A 246 -5.65 -10.79 -19.08
N LEU A 247 -5.26 -10.78 -17.81
CA LEU A 247 -4.79 -11.99 -17.13
C LEU A 247 -5.89 -13.05 -17.01
N LEU A 248 -7.11 -12.66 -16.60
CA LEU A 248 -8.27 -13.56 -16.60
C LEU A 248 -8.54 -14.15 -17.96
N ARG A 249 -8.51 -13.32 -19.01
CA ARG A 249 -8.85 -13.75 -20.37
C ARG A 249 -7.78 -14.63 -21.01
N PHE A 250 -6.51 -14.20 -20.93
CA PHE A 250 -5.42 -14.84 -21.68
C PHE A 250 -4.70 -15.93 -20.89
N ILE A 251 -4.56 -15.78 -19.57
CA ILE A 251 -3.92 -16.80 -18.72
C ILE A 251 -4.97 -17.75 -18.14
N GLY A 252 -6.08 -17.23 -17.61
CA GLY A 252 -7.14 -18.04 -17.02
C GLY A 252 -8.12 -18.65 -18.02
N GLY A 253 -8.26 -18.07 -19.22
CA GLY A 253 -9.32 -18.46 -20.18
C GLY A 253 -10.73 -18.20 -19.65
N LEU A 254 -10.88 -17.23 -18.71
CA LEU A 254 -12.10 -16.93 -17.99
C LEU A 254 -12.72 -15.62 -18.46
N SER A 255 -14.04 -15.44 -18.23
CA SER A 255 -14.75 -14.22 -18.57
C SER A 255 -14.53 -13.14 -17.48
N PRO A 256 -13.89 -11.99 -17.80
CA PRO A 256 -13.77 -10.89 -16.84
C PRO A 256 -15.11 -10.33 -16.38
N ARG A 257 -16.11 -10.29 -17.27
CA ARG A 257 -17.46 -9.79 -16.93
C ARG A 257 -18.11 -10.61 -15.83
N VAL A 258 -18.00 -11.93 -15.91
CA VAL A 258 -18.52 -12.85 -14.89
C VAL A 258 -17.77 -12.67 -13.60
N PHE A 259 -16.44 -12.60 -13.63
CA PHE A 259 -15.60 -12.37 -12.46
C PHE A 259 -16.00 -11.08 -11.72
N PHE A 260 -16.01 -9.93 -12.39
CA PHE A 260 -16.32 -8.65 -11.77
C PHE A 260 -17.77 -8.56 -11.27
N SER A 261 -18.73 -9.21 -11.95
CA SER A 261 -20.12 -9.27 -11.47
C SER A 261 -20.25 -9.93 -10.10
N LYS A 262 -19.40 -10.93 -9.82
CA LYS A 262 -19.37 -11.68 -8.56
C LYS A 262 -18.58 -10.96 -7.46
N MET A 263 -17.66 -10.07 -7.82
CA MET A 263 -16.83 -9.30 -6.89
C MET A 263 -17.54 -8.15 -6.18
N ARG A 264 -18.73 -7.74 -6.60
CA ARG A 264 -19.40 -6.51 -6.09
C ARG A 264 -19.46 -6.41 -4.56
N ALA A 265 -19.82 -7.49 -3.87
CA ALA A 265 -19.90 -7.49 -2.41
C ALA A 265 -18.52 -7.36 -1.76
N VAL A 266 -17.51 -8.01 -2.32
CA VAL A 266 -16.11 -7.92 -1.87
C VAL A 266 -15.57 -6.50 -2.05
N LEU A 267 -15.79 -5.90 -3.23
CA LEU A 267 -15.41 -4.53 -3.54
C LEU A 267 -16.02 -3.53 -2.57
N ALA A 268 -17.34 -3.63 -2.30
CA ALA A 268 -18.02 -2.75 -1.36
C ALA A 268 -17.45 -2.89 0.06
N PHE A 269 -17.19 -4.14 0.52
CA PHE A 269 -16.63 -4.39 1.84
C PHE A 269 -15.18 -3.90 1.95
N ALA A 270 -14.33 -4.20 0.97
CA ALA A 270 -12.95 -3.76 0.92
C ALA A 270 -12.84 -2.23 0.91
N PHE A 271 -13.65 -1.56 0.09
CA PHE A 271 -13.74 -0.10 0.04
C PHE A 271 -14.16 0.47 1.41
N SER A 272 -15.16 -0.10 2.06
CA SER A 272 -15.67 0.40 3.36
C SER A 272 -14.66 0.24 4.49
N THR A 273 -13.92 -0.87 4.52
CA THR A 273 -12.98 -1.19 5.59
C THR A 273 -11.58 -0.61 5.37
N ALA A 274 -11.20 -0.41 4.11
CA ALA A 274 -9.83 -0.13 3.69
C ALA A 274 -8.80 -1.12 4.29
N SER A 275 -9.21 -2.39 4.44
CA SER A 275 -8.37 -3.44 5.02
C SER A 275 -8.51 -4.75 4.25
N SER A 276 -7.45 -5.16 3.55
CA SER A 276 -7.40 -6.45 2.86
C SER A 276 -7.54 -7.60 3.85
N GLY A 277 -6.89 -7.50 5.03
CA GLY A 277 -6.99 -8.50 6.10
C GLY A 277 -8.42 -8.69 6.60
N ALA A 278 -9.15 -7.61 6.88
CA ALA A 278 -10.55 -7.68 7.30
C ALA A 278 -11.47 -8.24 6.21
N THR A 279 -11.06 -8.13 4.93
CA THR A 279 -11.85 -8.58 3.78
C THR A 279 -11.65 -10.07 3.46
N ILE A 280 -10.61 -10.73 4.01
CA ILE A 280 -10.31 -12.15 3.76
C ILE A 280 -11.56 -13.06 3.85
N PRO A 281 -12.39 -13.01 4.92
CA PRO A 281 -13.54 -13.92 5.04
C PRO A 281 -14.57 -13.72 3.91
N VAL A 282 -14.79 -12.47 3.49
CA VAL A 282 -15.74 -12.14 2.41
C VAL A 282 -15.19 -12.59 1.06
N THR A 283 -13.88 -12.41 0.83
CA THR A 283 -13.19 -12.87 -0.38
C THR A 283 -13.24 -14.41 -0.47
N LEU A 284 -12.87 -15.11 0.60
CA LEU A 284 -12.92 -16.58 0.66
C LEU A 284 -14.33 -17.10 0.34
N LYS A 285 -15.35 -16.56 1.01
CA LYS A 285 -16.74 -16.94 0.74
C LYS A 285 -17.12 -16.72 -0.72
N THR A 286 -16.69 -15.61 -1.31
CA THR A 286 -17.02 -15.26 -2.69
C THR A 286 -16.31 -16.17 -3.71
N VAL A 287 -15.00 -16.39 -3.55
CA VAL A 287 -14.26 -17.24 -4.49
C VAL A 287 -14.68 -18.70 -4.39
N GLN A 288 -15.01 -19.20 -3.19
CA GLN A 288 -15.48 -20.58 -3.00
C GLN A 288 -16.91 -20.77 -3.47
N GLN A 289 -17.85 -20.00 -2.92
CA GLN A 289 -19.28 -20.25 -3.10
C GLN A 289 -19.86 -19.65 -4.38
N ARG A 290 -19.28 -18.56 -4.87
CA ARG A 290 -19.79 -17.88 -6.06
C ARG A 290 -18.94 -18.11 -7.32
N MET A 291 -17.62 -18.35 -7.16
CA MET A 291 -16.73 -18.58 -8.28
C MET A 291 -16.32 -20.04 -8.44
N GLY A 292 -16.62 -20.92 -7.48
CA GLY A 292 -16.36 -22.36 -7.60
C GLY A 292 -14.88 -22.72 -7.38
N VAL A 293 -14.10 -21.90 -6.71
CA VAL A 293 -12.71 -22.22 -6.35
C VAL A 293 -12.68 -23.20 -5.19
N ASP A 294 -11.92 -24.30 -5.32
CA ASP A 294 -11.75 -25.27 -4.24
C ASP A 294 -11.08 -24.63 -3.00
N ASN A 295 -11.49 -25.11 -1.82
CA ASN A 295 -10.93 -24.63 -0.54
C ASN A 295 -9.42 -24.86 -0.42
N LYS A 296 -8.87 -25.93 -1.02
CA LYS A 296 -7.42 -26.23 -0.99
C LYS A 296 -6.58 -25.12 -1.61
N VAL A 297 -7.10 -24.45 -2.64
CA VAL A 297 -6.41 -23.32 -3.29
C VAL A 297 -6.73 -22.03 -2.56
N SER A 298 -8.01 -21.71 -2.37
CA SER A 298 -8.46 -20.43 -1.85
C SER A 298 -8.02 -20.16 -0.41
N SER A 299 -8.06 -21.18 0.48
CA SER A 299 -7.63 -21.02 1.88
C SER A 299 -6.16 -20.65 2.05
N PHE A 300 -5.35 -20.90 1.03
CA PHE A 300 -3.94 -20.52 0.99
C PHE A 300 -3.72 -19.21 0.21
N THR A 301 -4.23 -19.12 -1.03
CA THR A 301 -3.91 -17.99 -1.91
C THR A 301 -4.54 -16.67 -1.46
N VAL A 302 -5.77 -16.67 -0.95
CA VAL A 302 -6.43 -15.42 -0.52
C VAL A 302 -5.73 -14.77 0.69
N PRO A 303 -5.42 -15.48 1.80
CA PRO A 303 -4.65 -14.89 2.88
C PRO A 303 -3.23 -14.49 2.46
N LEU A 304 -2.60 -15.26 1.56
CA LEU A 304 -1.30 -14.94 0.99
C LEU A 304 -1.36 -13.62 0.21
N GLY A 305 -2.36 -13.46 -0.66
CA GLY A 305 -2.58 -12.24 -1.44
C GLY A 305 -2.78 -11.03 -0.55
N ALA A 306 -3.60 -11.14 0.48
CA ALA A 306 -3.85 -10.05 1.43
C ALA A 306 -2.58 -9.49 2.12
N THR A 307 -1.46 -10.23 2.07
CA THR A 307 -0.16 -9.84 2.63
C THR A 307 0.93 -9.56 1.58
N ILE A 308 0.75 -10.02 0.34
CA ILE A 308 1.79 -9.93 -0.71
C ILE A 308 1.32 -9.06 -1.87
N ASN A 309 0.04 -9.13 -2.21
CA ASN A 309 -0.50 -8.46 -3.39
C ASN A 309 -0.98 -7.04 -3.05
N MET A 310 -0.12 -6.07 -3.27
CA MET A 310 -0.36 -4.66 -2.96
C MET A 310 -0.32 -3.77 -4.21
N ASP A 311 -0.94 -4.21 -5.31
CA ASP A 311 -0.92 -3.53 -6.61
C ASP A 311 -1.44 -2.08 -6.53
N GLY A 312 -2.54 -1.87 -5.82
CA GLY A 312 -3.09 -0.52 -5.62
C GLY A 312 -2.15 0.36 -4.79
N THR A 313 -1.49 -0.20 -3.78
CA THR A 313 -0.47 0.51 -2.99
C THR A 313 0.75 0.85 -3.84
N ALA A 314 1.20 -0.08 -4.70
CA ALA A 314 2.30 0.14 -5.62
C ALA A 314 2.00 1.29 -6.61
N ILE A 315 0.79 1.34 -7.16
CA ILE A 315 0.33 2.44 -8.03
C ILE A 315 0.43 3.79 -7.30
N MET A 316 -0.11 3.86 -6.09
CA MET A 316 -0.06 5.10 -5.31
C MET A 316 1.38 5.51 -5.00
N GLN A 317 2.22 4.59 -4.54
CA GLN A 317 3.61 4.89 -4.19
C GLN A 317 4.42 5.37 -5.40
N GLY A 318 4.24 4.75 -6.57
CA GLY A 318 4.89 5.18 -7.80
C GLY A 318 4.49 6.59 -8.22
N ILE A 319 3.18 6.88 -8.24
CA ILE A 319 2.69 8.21 -8.63
C ILE A 319 3.09 9.26 -7.58
N ALA A 320 3.02 8.91 -6.29
CA ALA A 320 3.40 9.80 -5.19
C ALA A 320 4.89 10.17 -5.23
N ALA A 321 5.77 9.20 -5.47
CA ALA A 321 7.21 9.46 -5.58
C ALA A 321 7.53 10.44 -6.71
N VAL A 322 6.93 10.25 -7.89
CA VAL A 322 7.11 11.16 -9.03
C VAL A 322 6.47 12.52 -8.76
N PHE A 323 5.28 12.57 -8.18
CA PHE A 323 4.60 13.80 -7.79
C PHE A 323 5.46 14.63 -6.82
N ILE A 324 5.99 13.98 -5.78
CA ILE A 324 6.85 14.62 -4.77
C ILE A 324 8.17 15.09 -5.40
N ALA A 325 8.80 14.27 -6.25
CA ALA A 325 10.00 14.67 -6.98
C ALA A 325 9.76 15.94 -7.81
N GLN A 326 8.69 15.96 -8.59
CA GLN A 326 8.30 17.12 -9.41
C GLN A 326 7.95 18.35 -8.56
N TYR A 327 7.26 18.16 -7.43
CA TYR A 327 6.91 19.24 -6.52
C TYR A 327 8.16 19.93 -5.93
N PHE A 328 9.18 19.15 -5.56
CA PHE A 328 10.44 19.65 -5.02
C PHE A 328 11.49 19.94 -6.11
N ALA A 329 11.10 19.92 -7.39
CA ALA A 329 11.98 20.12 -8.54
C ALA A 329 13.24 19.20 -8.50
N VAL A 330 13.07 17.93 -8.09
CA VAL A 330 14.11 16.91 -8.08
C VAL A 330 13.96 16.03 -9.32
N ASP A 331 14.95 16.01 -10.18
CA ASP A 331 14.98 15.13 -11.34
C ASP A 331 15.40 13.71 -10.92
N LEU A 332 14.52 12.74 -11.15
CA LEU A 332 14.82 11.34 -10.91
C LEU A 332 15.59 10.74 -12.08
N SER A 333 16.70 10.10 -11.78
CA SER A 333 17.47 9.30 -12.73
C SER A 333 16.79 7.97 -13.02
N ILE A 334 17.17 7.31 -14.12
CA ILE A 334 16.71 5.95 -14.46
C ILE A 334 17.01 4.98 -13.31
N THR A 335 18.17 5.11 -12.66
CA THR A 335 18.53 4.28 -11.50
C THR A 335 17.52 4.44 -10.35
N GLN A 336 17.10 5.68 -10.03
CA GLN A 336 16.11 5.92 -8.99
C GLN A 336 14.73 5.37 -9.37
N TYR A 337 14.30 5.47 -10.63
CA TYR A 337 13.08 4.80 -11.09
C TYR A 337 13.15 3.28 -10.91
N LEU A 338 14.26 2.66 -11.29
CA LEU A 338 14.47 1.22 -11.08
C LEU A 338 14.48 0.85 -9.58
N MET A 339 15.08 1.70 -8.73
CA MET A 339 15.04 1.51 -7.27
C MET A 339 13.61 1.59 -6.72
N ILE A 340 12.81 2.56 -7.17
CA ILE A 340 11.40 2.66 -6.78
C ILE A 340 10.65 1.36 -7.16
N VAL A 341 10.80 0.90 -8.41
CA VAL A 341 10.17 -0.36 -8.85
C VAL A 341 10.59 -1.53 -7.96
N LEU A 342 11.89 -1.71 -7.76
CA LEU A 342 12.43 -2.81 -6.97
C LEU A 342 11.93 -2.77 -5.52
N MET A 343 12.02 -1.61 -4.88
CA MET A 343 11.59 -1.43 -3.50
C MET A 343 10.10 -1.68 -3.32
N VAL A 344 9.28 -1.10 -4.18
CA VAL A 344 7.82 -1.24 -4.08
C VAL A 344 7.40 -2.69 -4.28
N VAL A 345 7.98 -3.40 -5.27
CA VAL A 345 7.69 -4.83 -5.50
C VAL A 345 8.12 -5.68 -4.32
N ILE A 346 9.31 -5.46 -3.75
CA ILE A 346 9.77 -6.26 -2.61
C ILE A 346 9.02 -5.87 -1.33
N ALA A 347 8.75 -4.58 -1.10
CA ALA A 347 8.01 -4.11 0.07
C ALA A 347 6.53 -4.55 0.05
N SER A 348 5.97 -4.85 -1.13
CA SER A 348 4.63 -5.44 -1.24
C SER A 348 4.56 -6.82 -0.57
N VAL A 349 5.69 -7.56 -0.54
CA VAL A 349 5.78 -8.85 0.15
C VAL A 349 5.83 -8.62 1.66
N GLY A 350 4.75 -8.84 2.35
CA GLY A 350 4.65 -8.66 3.80
C GLY A 350 4.12 -7.31 4.25
N ALA A 351 3.64 -6.48 3.33
CA ALA A 351 2.87 -5.29 3.72
C ALA A 351 1.58 -5.72 4.42
N ALA A 352 1.38 -5.24 5.66
CA ALA A 352 0.16 -5.57 6.38
C ALA A 352 -1.08 -4.97 5.69
N GLY A 353 -2.10 -5.80 5.47
CA GLY A 353 -3.35 -5.40 4.81
C GLY A 353 -4.27 -4.58 5.73
N VAL A 354 -3.75 -3.47 6.29
CA VAL A 354 -4.47 -2.57 7.21
C VAL A 354 -4.38 -1.12 6.75
N PRO A 355 -5.35 -0.27 7.13
CA PRO A 355 -5.39 1.12 6.71
C PRO A 355 -4.12 1.92 7.03
N GLY A 356 -3.66 2.75 6.08
CA GLY A 356 -2.56 3.70 6.29
C GLY A 356 -1.15 3.14 6.10
N VAL A 357 -0.96 1.82 6.00
CA VAL A 357 0.36 1.19 5.81
C VAL A 357 1.05 1.67 4.53
N GLY A 358 0.30 1.94 3.47
CA GLY A 358 0.84 2.43 2.20
C GLY A 358 1.67 3.71 2.33
N LEU A 359 1.23 4.66 3.16
CA LEU A 359 1.98 5.91 3.43
C LEU A 359 3.24 5.68 4.25
N ILE A 360 3.18 4.75 5.21
CA ILE A 360 4.34 4.38 6.04
C ILE A 360 5.43 3.78 5.12
N LEU A 361 5.06 2.87 4.25
CA LEU A 361 5.98 2.26 3.28
C LEU A 361 6.51 3.29 2.28
N LEU A 362 5.69 4.27 1.86
CA LEU A 362 6.11 5.35 0.97
C LEU A 362 7.26 6.16 1.58
N ALA A 363 7.24 6.43 2.89
CA ALA A 363 8.34 7.15 3.55
C ALA A 363 9.70 6.44 3.34
N GLY A 364 9.71 5.10 3.40
CA GLY A 364 10.88 4.29 3.09
C GLY A 364 11.33 4.39 1.62
N VAL A 365 10.36 4.39 0.69
CA VAL A 365 10.65 4.56 -0.75
C VAL A 365 11.26 5.93 -1.02
N LEU A 366 10.69 6.99 -0.46
CA LEU A 366 11.21 8.37 -0.63
C LEU A 366 12.62 8.51 -0.07
N ALA A 367 12.86 8.01 1.14
CA ALA A 367 14.17 8.05 1.78
C ALA A 367 15.25 7.38 0.93
N GLN A 368 14.93 6.22 0.32
CA GLN A 368 15.88 5.46 -0.51
C GLN A 368 16.29 6.20 -1.79
N VAL A 369 15.39 6.99 -2.37
CA VAL A 369 15.69 7.77 -3.59
C VAL A 369 16.09 9.21 -3.30
N GLY A 370 16.29 9.55 -2.02
CA GLY A 370 16.73 10.88 -1.59
C GLY A 370 15.65 11.96 -1.68
N LEU A 371 14.38 11.58 -1.70
CA LEU A 371 13.26 12.51 -1.69
C LEU A 371 12.85 12.88 -0.26
N PRO A 372 12.37 14.11 -0.03
CA PRO A 372 11.98 14.57 1.29
C PRO A 372 10.70 13.87 1.76
N ALA A 373 10.74 13.29 2.96
CA ALA A 373 9.59 12.64 3.58
C ALA A 373 8.45 13.64 3.90
N GLU A 374 8.76 14.91 4.04
CA GLU A 374 7.82 16.03 4.22
C GLU A 374 6.81 16.11 3.07
N GLY A 375 7.19 15.64 1.87
CA GLY A 375 6.30 15.53 0.72
C GLY A 375 5.07 14.65 0.97
N ILE A 376 5.11 13.73 1.92
CA ILE A 376 3.96 12.93 2.33
C ILE A 376 2.83 13.81 2.86
N ALA A 377 3.16 14.94 3.50
CA ALA A 377 2.17 15.88 4.02
C ALA A 377 1.23 16.39 2.91
N LEU A 378 1.72 16.56 1.68
CA LEU A 378 0.93 17.04 0.54
C LEU A 378 -0.21 16.08 0.17
N ILE A 379 0.01 14.78 0.32
CA ILE A 379 -0.92 13.73 -0.13
C ILE A 379 -1.67 13.06 1.03
N LEU A 380 -1.20 13.26 2.26
CA LEU A 380 -1.76 12.60 3.44
C LEU A 380 -3.25 12.88 3.63
N GLY A 381 -3.67 14.13 3.37
CA GLY A 381 -5.06 14.55 3.52
C GLY A 381 -6.03 13.84 2.59
N VAL A 382 -5.58 13.48 1.39
CA VAL A 382 -6.41 12.80 0.38
C VAL A 382 -6.25 11.28 0.43
N ASP A 383 -5.28 10.77 1.18
CA ASP A 383 -4.91 9.35 1.18
C ASP A 383 -6.06 8.43 1.60
N ARG A 384 -6.94 8.86 2.51
CA ARG A 384 -8.02 8.00 2.99
C ARG A 384 -8.95 7.51 1.88
N LEU A 385 -9.36 8.38 0.97
CA LEU A 385 -10.18 8.01 -0.18
C LEU A 385 -9.40 7.08 -1.12
N LEU A 386 -8.13 7.38 -1.32
CA LEU A 386 -7.25 6.57 -2.15
C LEU A 386 -7.03 5.19 -1.52
N ASP A 387 -6.84 5.10 -0.20
CA ASP A 387 -6.65 3.85 0.55
C ASP A 387 -7.85 2.90 0.42
N MET A 388 -9.07 3.44 0.52
CA MET A 388 -10.31 2.67 0.29
C MET A 388 -10.34 2.07 -1.13
N THR A 389 -9.98 2.87 -2.14
CA THR A 389 -9.97 2.42 -3.54
C THR A 389 -8.80 1.46 -3.81
N ARG A 390 -7.62 1.72 -3.26
CA ARG A 390 -6.44 0.82 -3.34
C ARG A 390 -6.75 -0.56 -2.77
N THR A 391 -7.40 -0.60 -1.61
CA THR A 391 -7.77 -1.86 -0.96
C THR A 391 -8.73 -2.67 -1.83
N ALA A 392 -9.72 -2.02 -2.47
CA ALA A 392 -10.61 -2.69 -3.39
C ALA A 392 -9.84 -3.31 -4.58
N VAL A 393 -8.82 -2.62 -5.11
CA VAL A 393 -7.96 -3.13 -6.19
C VAL A 393 -7.10 -4.30 -5.70
N ASN A 394 -6.45 -4.19 -4.55
CA ASN A 394 -5.61 -5.25 -3.97
C ASN A 394 -6.43 -6.55 -3.81
N VAL A 395 -7.58 -6.47 -3.15
CA VAL A 395 -8.45 -7.64 -2.92
C VAL A 395 -9.02 -8.21 -4.23
N THR A 396 -9.21 -7.37 -5.24
CA THR A 396 -9.58 -7.86 -6.58
C THR A 396 -8.46 -8.68 -7.21
N GLY A 397 -7.22 -8.24 -7.06
CA GLY A 397 -6.04 -8.99 -7.47
C GLY A 397 -5.92 -10.33 -6.74
N ASP A 398 -6.17 -10.35 -5.41
CA ASP A 398 -6.16 -11.59 -4.60
C ASP A 398 -7.14 -12.62 -5.16
N ALA A 399 -8.38 -12.20 -5.40
CA ALA A 399 -9.41 -13.07 -5.94
C ALA A 399 -9.13 -13.49 -7.39
N MET A 400 -8.57 -12.60 -8.22
CA MET A 400 -8.21 -12.86 -9.61
C MET A 400 -7.10 -13.91 -9.69
N VAL A 401 -6.00 -13.72 -8.97
CA VAL A 401 -4.89 -14.69 -8.95
C VAL A 401 -5.36 -16.03 -8.40
N THR A 402 -6.13 -16.02 -7.30
CA THR A 402 -6.73 -17.25 -6.73
C THR A 402 -7.54 -18.01 -7.78
N THR A 403 -8.38 -17.32 -8.56
CA THR A 403 -9.24 -17.94 -9.58
C THR A 403 -8.43 -18.48 -10.77
N VAL A 404 -7.40 -17.72 -11.22
CA VAL A 404 -6.50 -18.14 -12.32
C VAL A 404 -5.67 -19.34 -11.91
N VAL A 405 -5.12 -19.35 -10.69
CA VAL A 405 -4.35 -20.47 -10.16
C VAL A 405 -5.23 -21.71 -10.02
N ALA A 406 -6.42 -21.58 -9.44
CA ALA A 406 -7.37 -22.69 -9.30
C ALA A 406 -7.73 -23.29 -10.68
N LYS A 407 -7.97 -22.44 -11.69
CA LYS A 407 -8.21 -22.90 -13.05
C LYS A 407 -7.00 -23.68 -13.61
N SER A 408 -5.79 -23.21 -13.39
CA SER A 408 -4.56 -23.84 -13.88
C SER A 408 -4.24 -25.18 -13.19
N GLU A 409 -4.80 -25.41 -11.99
CA GLU A 409 -4.65 -26.63 -11.20
C GLU A 409 -5.82 -27.62 -11.35
N GLY A 410 -6.85 -27.27 -12.13
CA GLY A 410 -8.06 -28.09 -12.27
C GLY A 410 -9.00 -28.04 -11.04
N GLU A 411 -8.80 -27.08 -10.14
CA GLU A 411 -9.53 -26.90 -8.89
C GLU A 411 -10.56 -25.74 -8.98
N LEU A 412 -11.06 -25.49 -10.20
CA LEU A 412 -12.11 -24.48 -10.46
C LEU A 412 -13.33 -25.16 -11.07
N ASP A 413 -14.47 -25.09 -10.40
CA ASP A 413 -15.75 -25.53 -10.93
C ASP A 413 -16.33 -24.47 -11.89
N LEU A 414 -16.23 -24.77 -13.20
CA LEU A 414 -16.68 -23.86 -14.25
C LEU A 414 -18.20 -23.69 -14.31
N GLU A 415 -18.98 -24.69 -13.89
CA GLU A 415 -20.44 -24.56 -13.84
C GLU A 415 -20.82 -23.52 -12.81
N VAL A 416 -20.22 -23.59 -11.60
CA VAL A 416 -20.41 -22.58 -10.54
C VAL A 416 -19.89 -21.23 -10.99
N PHE A 417 -18.73 -21.19 -11.70
CA PHE A 417 -18.15 -19.92 -12.16
C PHE A 417 -19.08 -19.18 -13.14
N TYR A 418 -19.73 -19.88 -14.05
CA TYR A 418 -20.62 -19.28 -15.06
C TYR A 418 -22.08 -19.20 -14.67
N ASP A 419 -22.48 -19.82 -13.55
CA ASP A 419 -23.88 -19.76 -13.04
C ASP A 419 -24.21 -18.35 -12.51
N GLU A 420 -25.38 -17.84 -12.86
CA GLU A 420 -25.91 -16.58 -12.36
C GLU A 420 -26.41 -16.70 -10.91
N HIS A 421 -26.82 -17.90 -10.48
CA HIS A 421 -27.36 -18.21 -9.14
C HIS A 421 -26.56 -19.30 -8.42
N PRO A 422 -25.24 -19.18 -8.25
CA PRO A 422 -24.37 -20.25 -7.78
C PRO A 422 -24.71 -20.78 -6.37
N GLN A 423 -25.37 -19.96 -5.53
CA GLN A 423 -25.81 -20.39 -4.19
C GLN A 423 -26.94 -21.40 -4.27
N ALA A 424 -27.84 -21.31 -5.24
CA ALA A 424 -28.90 -22.28 -5.45
C ALA A 424 -28.33 -23.62 -5.95
N LEU A 425 -27.33 -23.58 -6.81
CA LEU A 425 -26.62 -24.76 -7.32
C LEU A 425 -25.86 -25.49 -6.19
N ALA A 426 -25.15 -24.75 -5.32
CA ALA A 426 -24.46 -25.31 -4.16
C ALA A 426 -25.40 -25.96 -3.17
N ALA A 427 -26.56 -25.33 -2.88
CA ALA A 427 -27.59 -25.88 -2.02
C ALA A 427 -28.27 -27.14 -2.58
N ALA A 428 -28.46 -27.20 -3.90
CA ALA A 428 -28.97 -28.38 -4.59
C ALA A 428 -28.01 -29.58 -4.51
N ARG A 429 -26.71 -29.36 -4.67
CA ARG A 429 -25.66 -30.39 -4.54
C ARG A 429 -25.46 -30.92 -3.11
N GLN A 430 -25.77 -30.13 -2.08
CA GLN A 430 -25.75 -30.58 -0.68
C GLN A 430 -26.95 -31.43 -0.30
N ARG A 431 -28.05 -31.38 -1.08
CA ARG A 431 -29.26 -32.15 -0.87
C ARG A 431 -29.31 -33.47 -1.67
N ALA A 432 -28.48 -33.58 -2.68
CA ALA A 432 -28.26 -34.77 -3.49
C ALA A 432 -27.12 -35.62 -2.93
#